data_db6e7a1e739cc2642e7e74581dfc2637
#
_entry.id   db6e7a1e739cc2642e7e74581dfc2637
#
_cell.length_a   1.000
_cell.length_b   1.000
_cell.length_c   1.000
_cell.angle_alpha   90.00
_cell.angle_beta   90.00
_cell.angle_gamma   90.00
#
_symmetry.space_group_name_H-M   'P 1'
#
loop_
_entity.id
_entity.type
_entity.pdbx_description
1 polymer ?
#
loop_
_entity_poly.entity_id
_entity_poly.type
_entity_poly.pdbx_seq_one_letter_code
_entity_poly.pdbx_strand_id
1 'polypeptide(L)'
;VGGTAVPQADAAGIQYGAQPYPGINIGQGQIGTSPNKCTLGPLARRIADGAYVFVTAGHCDERPGEVVSIWSGPNGEGPKVVGTLTGEFDDEATGQDSALLETVLAPAPDATKIAGKFPISGVMPEAEVRKLPAGTPICLDGARSGVVCGPLVRTDWDTIKFGTNAIGGDSGSPVFLVGADNRAVLIGIFKGEHGATALDAATYLQPALDRLGVEIVTG
;
A
#
# COMPACT_ATOMS: atom_id res chain seq x y z
N VAL A 1 5.16 -11.68 -18.21
CA VAL A 1 5.00 -12.53 -17.02
C VAL A 1 3.50 -12.64 -16.81
N GLY A 2 2.91 -13.75 -17.28
CA GLY A 2 1.49 -14.02 -17.09
C GLY A 2 1.22 -14.24 -15.61
N GLY A 3 0.29 -13.48 -15.03
CA GLY A 3 -0.22 -13.75 -13.70
C GLY A 3 -0.88 -15.12 -13.69
N THR A 4 -0.30 -16.06 -12.97
CA THR A 4 -0.99 -17.28 -12.61
C THR A 4 -2.11 -16.95 -11.64
N ALA A 5 -3.18 -17.74 -11.66
CA ALA A 5 -4.27 -17.58 -10.70
C ALA A 5 -3.69 -17.51 -9.28
N VAL A 6 -3.93 -16.41 -8.62
CA VAL A 6 -3.51 -16.25 -7.22
C VAL A 6 -4.33 -17.22 -6.41
N PRO A 7 -3.69 -18.13 -5.63
CA PRO A 7 -4.41 -18.83 -4.60
C PRO A 7 -5.12 -17.80 -3.73
N GLN A 8 -6.39 -17.98 -3.46
CA GLN A 8 -7.07 -17.10 -2.52
C GLN A 8 -6.24 -17.05 -1.25
N ALA A 9 -5.77 -15.86 -0.92
CA ALA A 9 -4.92 -15.71 0.25
C ALA A 9 -5.80 -15.86 1.48
N ASP A 10 -5.62 -16.96 2.20
CA ASP A 10 -6.22 -17.16 3.53
C ASP A 10 -5.58 -16.25 4.59
N ALA A 11 -4.73 -15.30 4.18
CA ALA A 11 -4.01 -14.45 5.08
C ALA A 11 -4.86 -13.28 5.55
N ALA A 12 -5.06 -13.17 6.84
CA ALA A 12 -5.70 -12.02 7.46
C ALA A 12 -4.87 -10.72 7.36
N GLY A 13 -3.67 -10.76 6.79
CA GLY A 13 -2.72 -9.65 6.79
C GLY A 13 -2.15 -9.35 8.17
N ILE A 14 -1.12 -8.50 8.23
CA ILE A 14 -0.57 -7.99 9.48
C ILE A 14 -1.09 -6.55 9.65
N GLN A 15 -2.15 -6.40 10.42
CA GLN A 15 -2.88 -5.14 10.56
C GLN A 15 -2.46 -4.32 11.78
N TYR A 16 -1.85 -4.97 12.76
CA TYR A 16 -1.43 -4.37 14.04
C TYR A 16 -0.05 -4.89 14.44
N GLY A 17 0.70 -4.08 15.18
CA GLY A 17 2.03 -4.49 15.64
C GLY A 17 2.79 -3.37 16.34
N ALA A 18 3.98 -3.70 16.83
CA ALA A 18 4.85 -2.78 17.55
C ALA A 18 5.87 -2.05 16.67
N GLN A 19 5.97 -2.44 15.39
CA GLN A 19 6.88 -1.87 14.40
C GLN A 19 6.15 -1.68 13.07
N PRO A 20 6.54 -0.69 12.24
CA PRO A 20 5.92 -0.46 10.96
C PRO A 20 6.14 -1.64 10.00
N TYR A 21 5.08 -2.01 9.31
CA TYR A 21 4.98 -3.16 8.43
C TYR A 21 3.99 -2.86 7.29
N PRO A 22 4.21 -3.32 6.04
CA PRO A 22 3.21 -3.18 4.97
C PRO A 22 1.87 -3.81 5.36
N GLY A 23 0.78 -3.10 5.16
CA GLY A 23 -0.57 -3.55 5.53
C GLY A 23 -1.05 -3.15 6.92
N ILE A 24 -0.17 -2.59 7.76
CA ILE A 24 -0.55 -2.17 9.11
C ILE A 24 -1.44 -0.91 9.11
N ASN A 25 -2.34 -0.83 10.09
CA ASN A 25 -3.14 0.37 10.32
C ASN A 25 -2.29 1.57 10.66
N ILE A 26 -2.57 2.70 10.02
CA ILE A 26 -2.00 4.00 10.38
C ILE A 26 -3.09 5.06 10.57
N GLY A 27 -2.79 6.04 11.38
CA GLY A 27 -3.65 7.21 11.57
C GLY A 27 -2.84 8.41 12.01
N GLN A 28 -3.26 9.61 11.57
CA GLN A 28 -2.69 10.89 11.99
C GLN A 28 -3.41 11.44 13.21
N GLY A 29 -2.66 12.18 14.02
CA GLY A 29 -3.17 12.93 15.17
C GLY A 29 -2.66 12.43 16.49
N GLN A 30 -3.23 13.01 17.57
CA GLN A 30 -2.80 12.72 18.93
C GLN A 30 -2.95 11.24 19.27
N ILE A 31 -2.06 10.74 20.13
CA ILE A 31 -2.17 9.43 20.75
C ILE A 31 -3.59 9.27 21.33
N GLY A 32 -4.31 8.25 20.86
CA GLY A 32 -5.70 8.00 21.25
C GLY A 32 -6.73 8.20 20.13
N THR A 33 -6.30 8.64 18.93
CA THR A 33 -7.17 8.61 17.75
C THR A 33 -7.42 7.16 17.33
N SER A 34 -8.58 6.93 16.74
CA SER A 34 -9.02 5.60 16.31
C SER A 34 -8.09 5.01 15.24
N PRO A 35 -7.73 3.73 15.31
CA PRO A 35 -7.13 3.02 14.19
C PRO A 35 -8.10 2.99 13.00
N ASN A 36 -7.64 2.50 11.85
CA ASN A 36 -8.42 2.29 10.63
C ASN A 36 -8.70 3.55 9.79
N LYS A 37 -7.79 4.49 9.78
CA LYS A 37 -7.88 5.65 8.87
C LYS A 37 -7.27 5.33 7.51
N CYS A 38 -6.07 4.76 7.51
CA CYS A 38 -5.32 4.36 6.33
C CYS A 38 -4.47 3.13 6.60
N THR A 39 -3.83 2.67 5.56
CA THR A 39 -2.94 1.51 5.55
C THR A 39 -1.53 1.94 5.16
N LEU A 40 -0.53 1.39 5.82
CA LEU A 40 0.86 1.55 5.44
C LEU A 40 1.17 0.66 4.23
N GLY A 41 1.73 1.25 3.19
CA GLY A 41 2.15 0.55 1.99
C GLY A 41 3.55 -0.06 2.11
N PRO A 42 4.23 -0.33 1.00
CA PRO A 42 5.48 -1.08 1.02
C PRO A 42 6.66 -0.29 1.60
N LEU A 43 7.62 -1.04 2.16
CA LEU A 43 8.91 -0.51 2.58
C LEU A 43 9.72 -0.07 1.38
N ALA A 44 10.29 1.12 1.46
CA ALA A 44 11.17 1.70 0.47
C ALA A 44 12.43 2.27 1.12
N ARG A 45 13.39 2.59 0.28
CA ARG A 45 14.62 3.28 0.66
C ARG A 45 14.78 4.54 -0.17
N ARG A 46 15.05 5.65 0.49
CA ARG A 46 15.32 6.92 -0.19
C ARG A 46 16.66 6.84 -0.91
N ILE A 47 16.67 7.20 -2.21
CA ILE A 47 17.85 7.10 -3.06
C ILE A 47 18.96 8.08 -2.61
N ALA A 48 18.58 9.26 -2.11
CA ALA A 48 19.53 10.31 -1.76
C ALA A 48 20.41 9.98 -0.55
N ASP A 49 19.88 9.28 0.46
CA ASP A 49 20.58 9.06 1.74
C ASP A 49 20.48 7.61 2.26
N GLY A 50 19.72 6.76 1.58
CA GLY A 50 19.53 5.37 1.97
C GLY A 50 18.59 5.16 3.15
N ALA A 51 17.90 6.20 3.63
CA ALA A 51 16.98 6.08 4.76
C ALA A 51 15.77 5.20 4.41
N TYR A 52 15.35 4.37 5.36
CA TYR A 52 14.11 3.61 5.24
C TYR A 52 12.89 4.50 5.43
N VAL A 53 11.94 4.34 4.53
CA VAL A 53 10.64 5.01 4.52
C VAL A 53 9.57 4.01 4.09
N PHE A 54 8.31 4.37 4.27
CA PHE A 54 7.20 3.58 3.70
C PHE A 54 6.40 4.46 2.74
N VAL A 55 5.85 3.83 1.71
CA VAL A 55 4.93 4.51 0.80
C VAL A 55 3.50 4.32 1.32
N THR A 56 2.63 5.32 1.12
CA THR A 56 1.19 5.25 1.40
C THR A 56 0.44 6.16 0.43
N ALA A 57 -0.88 6.28 0.55
CA ALA A 57 -1.66 7.23 -0.23
C ALA A 57 -1.44 8.67 0.24
N GLY A 58 -1.46 9.62 -0.68
CA GLY A 58 -1.28 11.05 -0.39
C GLY A 58 -2.43 11.61 0.42
N HIS A 59 -3.67 11.26 0.07
CA HIS A 59 -4.86 11.71 0.82
C HIS A 59 -4.89 11.21 2.28
N CYS A 60 -3.99 10.31 2.68
CA CYS A 60 -3.83 9.92 4.08
C CYS A 60 -3.16 11.02 4.93
N ASP A 61 -2.54 12.02 4.28
CA ASP A 61 -2.01 13.21 4.95
C ASP A 61 -3.08 14.30 5.11
N GLU A 62 -4.11 14.01 5.90
CA GLU A 62 -5.19 14.96 6.17
C GLU A 62 -4.72 16.18 6.98
N ARG A 63 -3.63 16.05 7.72
CA ARG A 63 -3.08 17.06 8.62
C ARG A 63 -1.56 17.13 8.51
N PRO A 64 -1.04 17.86 7.51
CA PRO A 64 0.39 17.96 7.26
C PRO A 64 1.20 18.35 8.51
N GLY A 65 2.27 17.57 8.76
CA GLY A 65 3.15 17.78 9.91
C GLY A 65 2.70 17.09 11.21
N GLU A 66 1.50 16.54 11.27
CA GLU A 66 1.09 15.76 12.44
C GLU A 66 1.73 14.37 12.45
N VAL A 67 1.92 13.83 13.65
CA VAL A 67 2.48 12.50 13.84
C VAL A 67 1.53 11.42 13.34
N VAL A 68 2.12 10.34 12.83
CA VAL A 68 1.43 9.11 12.46
C VAL A 68 1.66 8.06 13.53
N SER A 69 0.60 7.35 13.89
CA SER A 69 0.64 6.26 14.88
C SER A 69 0.21 4.93 14.29
N ILE A 70 0.71 3.86 14.89
CA ILE A 70 0.27 2.47 14.72
C ILE A 70 -0.26 1.94 16.06
N TRP A 71 -0.94 0.82 16.05
CA TRP A 71 -1.52 0.18 17.23
C TRP A 71 -1.14 -1.28 17.31
N SER A 72 -1.16 -1.82 18.54
CA SER A 72 -0.93 -3.25 18.78
C SER A 72 -2.20 -4.11 18.68
N GLY A 73 -3.37 -3.50 18.56
CA GLY A 73 -4.65 -4.19 18.46
C GLY A 73 -5.79 -3.33 17.93
N PRO A 74 -6.93 -3.97 17.59
CA PRO A 74 -8.03 -3.35 16.84
C PRO A 74 -8.85 -2.30 17.59
N ASN A 75 -8.75 -2.28 18.92
CA ASN A 75 -9.50 -1.33 19.75
C ASN A 75 -8.67 -0.11 20.17
N GLY A 76 -7.57 0.17 19.47
CA GLY A 76 -6.69 1.28 19.79
C GLY A 76 -5.68 0.97 20.88
N GLU A 77 -5.40 -0.32 21.13
CA GLU A 77 -4.42 -0.72 22.12
C GLU A 77 -2.98 -0.35 21.72
N GLY A 78 -2.21 0.08 22.69
CA GLY A 78 -0.77 0.32 22.58
C GLY A 78 -0.39 1.28 21.45
N PRO A 79 -1.00 2.50 21.36
CA PRO A 79 -0.66 3.46 20.33
C PRO A 79 0.83 3.82 20.38
N LYS A 80 1.45 3.89 19.19
CA LYS A 80 2.87 4.18 19.07
C LYS A 80 3.11 5.10 17.88
N VAL A 81 3.78 6.23 18.12
CA VAL A 81 4.19 7.14 17.05
C VAL A 81 5.26 6.47 16.19
N VAL A 82 5.05 6.47 14.88
CA VAL A 82 6.00 5.88 13.90
C VAL A 82 6.68 6.91 13.03
N GLY A 83 6.19 8.15 12.97
CA GLY A 83 6.83 9.19 12.16
C GLY A 83 5.84 10.26 11.73
N THR A 84 6.13 10.89 10.59
CA THR A 84 5.29 11.90 9.93
C THR A 84 5.19 11.60 8.45
N LEU A 85 4.11 12.07 7.80
CA LEU A 85 3.97 11.99 6.34
C LEU A 85 4.67 13.17 5.66
N THR A 86 5.27 12.90 4.52
CA THR A 86 5.96 13.88 3.67
C THR A 86 5.75 13.57 2.19
N GLY A 87 6.03 14.54 1.32
CA GLY A 87 5.95 14.36 -0.12
C GLY A 87 4.54 14.04 -0.62
N GLU A 88 3.53 14.40 0.15
CA GLU A 88 2.13 14.20 -0.17
C GLU A 88 1.80 14.77 -1.54
N PHE A 89 1.07 14.00 -2.31
CA PHE A 89 0.52 14.37 -3.60
C PHE A 89 -0.78 13.59 -3.82
N ASP A 90 -1.87 14.32 -3.96
CA ASP A 90 -3.18 13.79 -4.31
C ASP A 90 -3.77 14.68 -5.40
N ASP A 91 -3.70 14.21 -6.64
CA ASP A 91 -4.13 14.95 -7.82
C ASP A 91 -5.04 14.10 -8.71
N GLU A 92 -6.31 14.45 -8.74
CA GLU A 92 -7.29 13.78 -9.57
C GLU A 92 -6.97 13.86 -11.07
N ALA A 93 -6.32 14.95 -11.53
CA ALA A 93 -6.01 15.13 -12.93
C ALA A 93 -4.92 14.17 -13.45
N THR A 94 -4.00 13.76 -12.59
CA THR A 94 -2.93 12.81 -12.93
C THR A 94 -3.16 11.42 -12.36
N GLY A 95 -4.18 11.24 -11.52
CA GLY A 95 -4.45 10.00 -10.79
C GLY A 95 -3.41 9.65 -9.72
N GLN A 96 -2.39 10.50 -9.53
CA GLN A 96 -1.34 10.30 -8.54
C GLN A 96 -1.89 10.56 -7.14
N ASP A 97 -1.67 9.61 -6.27
CA ASP A 97 -2.08 9.68 -4.87
C ASP A 97 -1.05 8.90 -4.03
N SER A 98 -0.06 9.60 -3.52
CA SER A 98 1.06 8.98 -2.80
C SER A 98 1.76 9.94 -1.84
N ALA A 99 2.29 9.38 -0.75
CA ALA A 99 3.12 10.05 0.25
C ALA A 99 4.16 9.09 0.82
N LEU A 100 5.12 9.62 1.57
CA LEU A 100 6.08 8.85 2.35
C LEU A 100 5.79 8.97 3.84
N LEU A 101 5.87 7.87 4.56
CA LEU A 101 6.06 7.87 6.01
C LEU A 101 7.56 7.94 6.30
N GLU A 102 7.99 9.07 6.85
CA GLU A 102 9.32 9.23 7.44
C GLU A 102 9.32 8.56 8.80
N THR A 103 9.81 7.32 8.84
CA THR A 103 9.72 6.53 10.07
C THR A 103 10.83 6.86 11.07
N VAL A 104 10.45 6.95 12.35
CA VAL A 104 11.38 7.06 13.49
C VAL A 104 11.63 5.71 14.16
N LEU A 105 10.93 4.67 13.71
CA LEU A 105 11.10 3.31 14.19
C LEU A 105 11.73 2.43 13.11
N ALA A 106 12.52 1.47 13.52
CA ALA A 106 13.00 0.44 12.62
C ALA A 106 11.82 -0.34 12.01
N PRO A 107 11.85 -0.65 10.70
CA PRO A 107 10.89 -1.55 10.10
C PRO A 107 10.86 -2.90 10.82
N ALA A 108 9.71 -3.56 10.81
CA ALA A 108 9.62 -4.93 11.28
C ALA A 108 10.57 -5.85 10.48
N PRO A 109 11.11 -6.94 11.09
CA PRO A 109 12.06 -7.83 10.41
C PRO A 109 11.56 -8.39 9.07
N ASP A 110 10.24 -8.64 8.97
CA ASP A 110 9.60 -9.16 7.75
C ASP A 110 8.94 -8.08 6.88
N ALA A 111 9.30 -6.80 7.03
CA ALA A 111 8.72 -5.69 6.28
C ALA A 111 8.98 -5.74 4.76
N THR A 112 9.82 -6.65 4.30
CA THR A 112 10.02 -6.98 2.88
C THR A 112 9.08 -8.06 2.34
N LYS A 113 8.10 -8.47 3.14
CA LYS A 113 7.04 -9.40 2.75
C LYS A 113 5.67 -8.73 2.85
N ILE A 114 4.75 -9.10 2.00
CA ILE A 114 3.33 -8.76 2.14
C ILE A 114 2.64 -9.84 2.98
N ALA A 115 1.88 -9.41 3.98
CA ALA A 115 1.12 -10.27 4.90
C ALA A 115 1.99 -11.33 5.63
N GLY A 116 3.30 -11.10 5.77
CA GLY A 116 4.24 -12.08 6.32
C GLY A 116 4.46 -13.31 5.45
N LYS A 117 3.86 -13.36 4.27
CA LYS A 117 3.77 -14.56 3.43
C LYS A 117 4.42 -14.41 2.06
N PHE A 118 4.27 -13.26 1.41
CA PHE A 118 4.71 -13.04 0.04
C PHE A 118 5.94 -12.13 0.00
N PRO A 119 7.16 -12.67 -0.17
CA PRO A 119 8.35 -11.83 -0.34
C PRO A 119 8.18 -10.90 -1.54
N ILE A 120 8.51 -9.62 -1.37
CA ILE A 120 8.45 -8.65 -2.46
C ILE A 120 9.61 -8.93 -3.42
N SER A 121 9.30 -9.21 -4.69
CA SER A 121 10.31 -9.47 -5.73
C SER A 121 10.71 -8.22 -6.51
N GLY A 122 9.88 -7.18 -6.47
CA GLY A 122 10.13 -5.93 -7.18
C GLY A 122 8.85 -5.20 -7.56
N VAL A 123 9.01 -4.22 -8.45
CA VAL A 123 7.93 -3.38 -8.98
C VAL A 123 7.79 -3.65 -10.48
N MET A 124 6.57 -3.84 -10.93
CA MET A 124 6.27 -3.91 -12.36
C MET A 124 6.23 -2.49 -12.94
N PRO A 125 7.00 -2.20 -14.00
CA PRO A 125 6.92 -0.90 -14.68
C PRO A 125 5.50 -0.60 -15.17
N GLU A 126 5.09 0.67 -15.14
CA GLU A 126 3.76 1.10 -15.57
C GLU A 126 3.41 0.58 -16.97
N ALA A 127 4.35 0.65 -17.91
CA ALA A 127 4.14 0.16 -19.29
C ALA A 127 3.80 -1.35 -19.35
N GLU A 128 4.29 -2.14 -18.40
CA GLU A 128 3.98 -3.58 -18.32
C GLU A 128 2.66 -3.81 -17.59
N VAL A 129 2.35 -3.02 -16.55
CA VAL A 129 1.03 -3.06 -15.89
C VAL A 129 -0.09 -2.78 -16.90
N ARG A 130 0.11 -1.81 -17.79
CA ARG A 130 -0.86 -1.45 -18.84
C ARG A 130 -1.12 -2.57 -19.86
N LYS A 131 -0.23 -3.54 -19.97
CA LYS A 131 -0.39 -4.70 -20.88
C LYS A 131 -1.08 -5.89 -20.20
N LEU A 132 -1.33 -5.83 -18.90
CA LEU A 132 -2.00 -6.91 -18.19
C LEU A 132 -3.40 -7.12 -18.77
N PRO A 133 -3.79 -8.37 -19.10
CA PRO A 133 -5.12 -8.64 -19.60
C PRO A 133 -6.18 -8.42 -18.52
N ALA A 134 -7.36 -7.96 -18.93
CA ALA A 134 -8.54 -7.94 -18.05
C ALA A 134 -8.77 -9.34 -17.48
N GLY A 135 -9.19 -9.41 -16.21
CA GLY A 135 -9.34 -10.66 -15.48
C GLY A 135 -8.06 -11.13 -14.75
N THR A 136 -6.90 -10.47 -14.98
CA THR A 136 -5.70 -10.77 -14.20
C THR A 136 -6.01 -10.58 -12.70
N PRO A 137 -5.70 -11.57 -11.85
CA PRO A 137 -5.91 -11.43 -10.41
C PRO A 137 -5.00 -10.34 -9.83
N ILE A 138 -5.63 -9.34 -9.20
CA ILE A 138 -4.98 -8.25 -8.49
C ILE A 138 -5.29 -8.40 -7.01
N CYS A 139 -4.30 -8.27 -6.16
CA CYS A 139 -4.45 -8.33 -4.70
C CYS A 139 -4.06 -7.00 -4.06
N LEU A 140 -4.63 -6.73 -2.90
CA LEU A 140 -4.14 -5.70 -1.97
C LEU A 140 -4.07 -6.28 -0.56
N ASP A 141 -3.25 -5.66 0.31
CA ASP A 141 -3.17 -5.99 1.73
C ASP A 141 -3.61 -4.78 2.56
N GLY A 142 -4.89 -4.74 2.86
CA GLY A 142 -5.53 -3.62 3.54
C GLY A 142 -5.56 -3.78 5.05
N ALA A 143 -5.40 -2.66 5.75
CA ALA A 143 -5.44 -2.63 7.21
C ALA A 143 -6.81 -3.05 7.78
N ARG A 144 -7.85 -2.96 6.99
CA ARG A 144 -9.20 -3.41 7.39
C ARG A 144 -9.61 -4.72 6.74
N SER A 145 -9.32 -4.88 5.45
CA SER A 145 -9.74 -6.06 4.69
C SER A 145 -8.75 -7.23 4.79
N GLY A 146 -7.50 -6.98 5.22
CA GLY A 146 -6.44 -7.97 5.05
C GLY A 146 -6.11 -8.15 3.58
N VAL A 147 -5.64 -9.34 3.21
CA VAL A 147 -5.36 -9.67 1.81
C VAL A 147 -6.67 -10.03 1.10
N VAL A 148 -7.04 -9.21 0.13
CA VAL A 148 -8.18 -9.45 -0.76
C VAL A 148 -7.72 -9.36 -2.21
N CYS A 149 -8.30 -10.22 -3.06
CA CYS A 149 -7.96 -10.29 -4.48
C CYS A 149 -9.23 -10.24 -5.34
N GLY A 150 -9.08 -9.67 -6.53
CA GLY A 150 -10.14 -9.61 -7.53
C GLY A 150 -9.58 -9.39 -8.93
N PRO A 151 -10.42 -9.40 -9.95
CA PRO A 151 -9.97 -9.29 -11.34
C PRO A 151 -9.58 -7.86 -11.68
N LEU A 152 -8.49 -7.70 -12.44
CA LEU A 152 -8.23 -6.47 -13.18
C LEU A 152 -9.40 -6.22 -14.15
N VAL A 153 -9.98 -5.01 -14.09
CA VAL A 153 -11.03 -4.61 -15.02
C VAL A 153 -10.43 -3.87 -16.21
N ARG A 154 -9.61 -2.86 -15.94
CA ARG A 154 -8.88 -2.10 -16.96
C ARG A 154 -7.74 -1.30 -16.34
N THR A 155 -6.84 -0.86 -17.20
CA THR A 155 -5.80 0.12 -16.87
C THR A 155 -6.12 1.42 -17.61
N ASP A 156 -6.46 2.45 -16.86
CA ASP A 156 -6.67 3.79 -17.40
C ASP A 156 -5.31 4.53 -17.48
N TRP A 157 -5.28 5.69 -18.14
CA TRP A 157 -4.04 6.47 -18.27
C TRP A 157 -3.50 6.93 -16.90
N ASP A 158 -4.36 7.06 -15.92
CA ASP A 158 -4.10 7.61 -14.59
C ASP A 158 -4.16 6.55 -13.47
N THR A 159 -4.96 5.50 -13.62
CA THR A 159 -5.23 4.54 -12.54
C THR A 159 -5.39 3.11 -13.04
N ILE A 160 -5.16 2.17 -12.12
CA ILE A 160 -5.47 0.76 -12.26
C ILE A 160 -6.87 0.53 -11.66
N LYS A 161 -7.80 -0.05 -12.43
CA LYS A 161 -9.17 -0.36 -12.00
C LYS A 161 -9.35 -1.86 -11.86
N PHE A 162 -9.80 -2.30 -10.70
CA PHE A 162 -9.99 -3.71 -10.38
C PHE A 162 -11.17 -3.90 -9.42
N GLY A 163 -11.60 -5.14 -9.23
CA GLY A 163 -12.76 -5.46 -8.40
C GLY A 163 -12.39 -6.36 -7.23
N THR A 164 -12.08 -5.76 -6.09
CA THR A 164 -11.96 -6.46 -4.81
C THR A 164 -13.12 -6.06 -3.90
N ASN A 165 -13.09 -6.49 -2.66
CA ASN A 165 -14.02 -6.02 -1.63
C ASN A 165 -13.29 -5.13 -0.62
N ALA A 166 -12.42 -4.23 -1.12
CA ALA A 166 -11.73 -3.26 -0.29
C ALA A 166 -12.73 -2.27 0.31
N ILE A 167 -12.42 -1.76 1.48
CA ILE A 167 -13.28 -0.84 2.23
C ILE A 167 -12.51 0.38 2.72
N GLY A 168 -13.24 1.41 3.14
CA GLY A 168 -12.63 2.61 3.71
C GLY A 168 -11.67 2.27 4.85
N GLY A 169 -10.44 2.82 4.80
CA GLY A 169 -9.33 2.49 5.69
C GLY A 169 -8.25 1.62 5.04
N ASP A 170 -8.55 0.97 3.91
CA ASP A 170 -7.55 0.24 3.12
C ASP A 170 -6.70 1.17 2.25
N SER A 171 -7.02 2.45 2.17
CA SER A 171 -6.23 3.48 1.45
C SER A 171 -4.76 3.45 1.84
N GLY A 172 -3.87 3.43 0.86
CA GLY A 172 -2.42 3.30 1.06
C GLY A 172 -1.90 1.86 0.98
N SER A 173 -2.77 0.87 0.88
CA SER A 173 -2.40 -0.55 0.78
C SER A 173 -1.47 -0.81 -0.40
N PRO A 174 -0.48 -1.72 -0.25
CA PRO A 174 0.24 -2.24 -1.39
C PRO A 174 -0.71 -3.03 -2.29
N VAL A 175 -0.68 -2.74 -3.59
CA VAL A 175 -1.40 -3.47 -4.63
C VAL A 175 -0.41 -4.29 -5.44
N PHE A 176 -0.68 -5.58 -5.60
CA PHE A 176 0.32 -6.53 -6.10
C PHE A 176 -0.28 -7.70 -6.88
N LEU A 177 0.58 -8.35 -7.63
CA LEU A 177 0.36 -9.66 -8.23
C LEU A 177 1.17 -10.70 -7.46
N VAL A 178 0.66 -11.91 -7.33
CA VAL A 178 1.43 -13.05 -6.82
C VAL A 178 1.87 -13.92 -7.99
N GLY A 179 3.17 -14.11 -8.13
CA GLY A 179 3.75 -14.98 -9.15
C GLY A 179 3.59 -16.46 -8.81
N ALA A 180 3.90 -17.32 -9.80
CA ALA A 180 3.91 -18.78 -9.59
C ALA A 180 4.93 -19.24 -8.54
N ASP A 181 5.93 -18.41 -8.28
CA ASP A 181 6.96 -18.58 -7.25
C ASP A 181 6.51 -18.12 -5.85
N ASN A 182 5.24 -17.75 -5.71
CA ASN A 182 4.63 -17.22 -4.47
C ASN A 182 5.27 -15.92 -3.96
N ARG A 183 5.83 -15.10 -4.86
CA ARG A 183 6.41 -13.79 -4.56
C ARG A 183 5.47 -12.68 -5.04
N ALA A 184 5.48 -11.54 -4.32
CA ALA A 184 4.69 -10.38 -4.67
C ALA A 184 5.45 -9.46 -5.64
N VAL A 185 4.81 -9.12 -6.75
CA VAL A 185 5.23 -8.04 -7.66
C VAL A 185 4.31 -6.86 -7.44
N LEU A 186 4.85 -5.75 -6.96
CA LEU A 186 4.06 -4.56 -6.66
C LEU A 186 3.70 -3.80 -7.95
N ILE A 187 2.47 -3.30 -8.02
CA ILE A 187 1.99 -2.54 -9.19
C ILE A 187 1.40 -1.18 -8.82
N GLY A 188 0.91 -1.00 -7.59
CA GLY A 188 0.21 0.23 -7.21
C GLY A 188 0.10 0.44 -5.71
N ILE A 189 -0.48 1.62 -5.38
CA ILE A 189 -0.95 1.98 -4.03
C ILE A 189 -2.46 2.19 -4.13
N PHE A 190 -3.21 1.53 -3.26
CA PHE A 190 -4.65 1.64 -3.23
C PHE A 190 -5.08 3.04 -2.81
N LYS A 191 -5.95 3.65 -3.60
CA LYS A 191 -6.46 5.00 -3.32
C LYS A 191 -7.95 5.04 -2.92
N GLY A 192 -8.69 3.99 -3.12
CA GLY A 192 -10.10 3.90 -2.72
C GLY A 192 -11.02 3.43 -3.84
N GLU A 193 -12.32 3.41 -3.54
CA GLU A 193 -13.36 3.20 -4.54
C GLU A 193 -13.50 4.43 -5.43
N HIS A 194 -13.76 4.24 -6.71
CA HIS A 194 -13.90 5.34 -7.65
C HIS A 194 -15.28 5.37 -8.29
N GLY A 195 -16.11 6.28 -7.76
CA GLY A 195 -17.38 6.70 -8.37
C GLY A 195 -18.49 5.64 -8.39
N ALA A 196 -19.50 5.91 -9.22
CA ALA A 196 -20.73 5.12 -9.33
C ALA A 196 -20.53 3.69 -9.87
N THR A 197 -19.33 3.29 -10.22
CA THR A 197 -19.03 1.96 -10.79
C THR A 197 -18.60 0.93 -9.75
N ALA A 198 -18.41 1.34 -8.48
CA ALA A 198 -17.92 0.48 -7.38
C ALA A 198 -16.64 -0.30 -7.73
N LEU A 199 -15.77 0.28 -8.56
CA LEU A 199 -14.46 -0.28 -8.86
C LEU A 199 -13.41 0.31 -7.94
N ASP A 200 -12.55 -0.55 -7.45
CA ASP A 200 -11.35 -0.17 -6.73
C ASP A 200 -10.36 0.53 -7.67
N ALA A 201 -9.62 1.48 -7.15
CA ALA A 201 -8.62 2.24 -7.88
C ALA A 201 -7.28 2.24 -7.17
N ALA A 202 -6.21 2.11 -7.94
CA ALA A 202 -4.84 2.27 -7.46
C ALA A 202 -4.05 3.25 -8.33
N THR A 203 -3.19 4.03 -7.68
CA THR A 203 -2.12 4.79 -8.33
C THR A 203 -1.06 3.83 -8.84
N TYR A 204 -0.50 4.08 -10.03
CA TYR A 204 0.66 3.33 -10.51
C TYR A 204 1.87 3.55 -9.59
N LEU A 205 2.49 2.46 -9.14
CA LEU A 205 3.57 2.56 -8.14
C LEU A 205 4.85 3.16 -8.72
N GLN A 206 5.29 2.71 -9.90
CA GLN A 206 6.58 3.16 -10.45
C GLN A 206 6.66 4.69 -10.62
N PRO A 207 5.68 5.39 -11.23
CA PRO A 207 5.70 6.84 -11.29
C PRO A 207 5.71 7.53 -9.91
N ALA A 208 5.01 6.95 -8.94
CA ALA A 208 5.00 7.46 -7.57
C ALA A 208 6.39 7.35 -6.92
N LEU A 209 7.07 6.22 -7.07
CA LEU A 209 8.43 6.02 -6.57
C LEU A 209 9.42 7.00 -7.20
N ASP A 210 9.34 7.18 -8.53
CA ASP A 210 10.19 8.11 -9.26
C ASP A 210 10.02 9.56 -8.75
N ARG A 211 8.77 9.98 -8.56
CA ARG A 211 8.44 11.30 -8.01
C ARG A 211 8.96 11.46 -6.56
N LEU A 212 8.81 10.44 -5.76
CA LEU A 212 9.20 10.45 -4.33
C LEU A 212 10.71 10.24 -4.13
N GLY A 213 11.45 9.85 -5.16
CA GLY A 213 12.90 9.62 -5.08
C GLY A 213 13.26 8.40 -4.22
N VAL A 214 12.48 7.34 -4.29
CA VAL A 214 12.65 6.12 -3.50
C VAL A 214 12.63 4.86 -4.35
N GLU A 215 13.18 3.79 -3.83
CA GLU A 215 13.16 2.45 -4.41
C GLU A 215 12.59 1.44 -3.40
N ILE A 216 11.84 0.45 -3.88
CA ILE A 216 11.26 -0.60 -3.04
C ILE A 216 12.37 -1.52 -2.50
N VAL A 217 12.25 -1.88 -1.22
CA VAL A 217 13.10 -2.89 -0.60
C VAL A 217 12.50 -4.27 -0.84
N THR A 218 13.27 -5.13 -1.51
CA THR A 218 12.85 -6.50 -1.84
C THR A 218 13.23 -7.49 -0.75
N GLY A 219 12.51 -8.63 -0.69
CA GLY A 219 12.74 -9.72 0.26
C GLY A 219 13.37 -10.97 -0.34
#